data_08082c6742ce50e86f0aa0dd8942a420
#
_entry.id   08082c6742ce50e86f0aa0dd8942a420
#
_cell.length_a   1.000
_cell.length_b   1.000
_cell.length_c   1.000
_cell.angle_alpha   90.00
_cell.angle_beta   90.00
_cell.angle_gamma   90.00
#
_symmetry.space_group_name_H-M   'P 1'
#
loop_
_entity.id
_entity.type
_entity.pdbx_description
1 polymer ?
#
loop_
_entity_poly.entity_id
_entity_poly.type
_entity_poly.pdbx_seq_one_letter_code
_entity_poly.pdbx_strand_id
1 'polypeptide(L)'
;MTKKVINQKGKFDEELINTIEPNFVFKNKPINRFKFTETILEENQTDKTELLNRLKKQINSIENCNLKNNSQNLVLGDGNINSSIMLIGEAPGIEEDKSSMPFKGEIGELLNKMLLAINIKRKDIYCSYAINFRPPEDRKPTSLEVKRYSVFLKEHISIINPKIVILMGSSAMEAVTGI
;
A
#
# COMPACT_ATOMS: atom_id res chain seq x y z
N MET A 1 -62.39 17.55 -17.87
CA MET A 1 -61.03 18.07 -17.55
C MET A 1 -60.44 17.19 -16.42
N THR A 2 -59.70 16.17 -16.79
CA THR A 2 -59.05 15.24 -15.84
C THR A 2 -57.66 15.77 -15.48
N LYS A 3 -57.44 16.21 -14.27
CA LYS A 3 -56.16 16.60 -13.72
C LYS A 3 -55.25 15.36 -13.62
N LYS A 4 -54.19 15.33 -14.49
CA LYS A 4 -53.10 14.37 -14.34
C LYS A 4 -52.33 14.69 -13.06
N VAL A 5 -52.46 13.84 -12.03
CA VAL A 5 -51.60 13.90 -10.88
C VAL A 5 -50.21 13.44 -11.30
N ILE A 6 -49.26 14.37 -11.42
CA ILE A 6 -47.88 14.06 -11.66
C ILE A 6 -47.30 13.50 -10.38
N ASN A 7 -46.98 12.22 -10.38
CA ASN A 7 -46.38 11.53 -9.26
C ASN A 7 -44.94 12.07 -9.09
N GLN A 8 -44.68 12.81 -7.98
CA GLN A 8 -43.37 13.39 -7.68
C GLN A 8 -42.23 12.35 -7.65
N LYS A 9 -42.57 11.10 -7.36
CA LYS A 9 -41.64 9.97 -7.35
C LYS A 9 -41.09 9.67 -8.74
N GLY A 10 -41.91 9.77 -9.79
CA GLY A 10 -41.47 9.52 -11.18
C GLY A 10 -40.50 10.58 -11.72
N LYS A 11 -40.60 11.84 -11.26
CA LYS A 11 -39.67 12.91 -11.65
C LYS A 11 -38.29 12.72 -11.02
N PHE A 12 -38.22 12.27 -9.76
CA PHE A 12 -36.98 12.00 -9.06
C PHE A 12 -36.23 10.81 -9.67
N ASP A 13 -36.96 9.80 -10.11
CA ASP A 13 -36.38 8.62 -10.77
C ASP A 13 -35.82 8.96 -12.16
N GLU A 14 -36.43 9.86 -12.92
CA GLU A 14 -35.93 10.35 -14.21
C GLU A 14 -34.69 11.23 -14.05
N GLU A 15 -34.64 12.12 -13.07
CA GLU A 15 -33.44 12.94 -12.77
C GLU A 15 -32.27 12.07 -12.30
N LEU A 16 -32.51 11.03 -11.51
CA LEU A 16 -31.50 10.10 -11.05
C LEU A 16 -30.90 9.27 -12.19
N ILE A 17 -31.74 8.80 -13.13
CA ILE A 17 -31.31 8.03 -14.29
C ILE A 17 -30.47 8.89 -15.24
N ASN A 18 -30.78 10.18 -15.37
CA ASN A 18 -30.04 11.11 -16.23
C ASN A 18 -28.69 11.56 -15.64
N THR A 19 -28.48 11.37 -14.33
CA THR A 19 -27.18 11.63 -13.67
C THR A 19 -26.25 10.43 -13.65
N ILE A 20 -26.72 9.24 -14.01
CA ILE A 20 -25.89 8.04 -14.15
C ILE A 20 -25.15 8.13 -15.48
N GLU A 21 -23.81 7.98 -15.44
CA GLU A 21 -22.98 8.02 -16.64
C GLU A 21 -23.51 7.10 -17.76
N PRO A 22 -23.50 7.55 -19.03
CA PRO A 22 -24.15 6.84 -20.15
C PRO A 22 -23.58 5.46 -20.47
N ASN A 23 -22.54 5.03 -19.79
CA ASN A 23 -21.90 3.72 -19.96
C ASN A 23 -22.42 2.63 -19.03
N PHE A 24 -23.40 2.92 -18.16
CA PHE A 24 -23.96 1.93 -17.25
C PHE A 24 -25.07 1.14 -17.92
N VAL A 25 -24.75 0.01 -18.54
CA VAL A 25 -25.73 -0.87 -19.16
C VAL A 25 -26.24 -1.88 -18.13
N PHE A 26 -27.50 -1.74 -17.69
CA PHE A 26 -28.18 -2.76 -16.92
C PHE A 26 -28.45 -3.99 -17.80
N LYS A 27 -27.69 -5.07 -17.61
CA LYS A 27 -27.99 -6.33 -18.27
C LYS A 27 -29.17 -7.02 -17.57
N ASN A 28 -30.14 -7.51 -18.35
CA ASN A 28 -31.34 -8.23 -17.86
C ASN A 28 -31.06 -9.61 -17.20
N LYS A 29 -29.82 -9.87 -16.77
CA LYS A 29 -29.46 -11.08 -16.03
C LYS A 29 -28.94 -10.68 -14.66
N PRO A 30 -29.41 -11.35 -13.57
CA PRO A 30 -28.90 -11.08 -12.24
C PRO A 30 -27.41 -11.36 -12.19
N ILE A 31 -26.62 -10.35 -11.77
CA ILE A 31 -25.18 -10.48 -11.57
C ILE A 31 -24.97 -11.11 -10.20
N ASN A 32 -24.39 -12.31 -10.17
CA ASN A 32 -23.98 -12.95 -8.92
C ASN A 32 -22.74 -12.22 -8.38
N ARG A 33 -22.94 -11.24 -7.50
CA ARG A 33 -21.89 -10.46 -6.87
C ARG A 33 -21.05 -11.26 -5.85
N PHE A 34 -21.45 -12.48 -5.52
CA PHE A 34 -20.72 -13.39 -4.62
C PHE A 34 -19.75 -14.33 -5.35
N LYS A 35 -19.79 -14.39 -6.67
CA LYS A 35 -18.74 -15.04 -7.46
C LYS A 35 -17.62 -14.04 -7.70
N PHE A 36 -16.76 -13.84 -6.72
CA PHE A 36 -15.40 -13.37 -6.97
C PHE A 36 -14.71 -14.49 -7.74
N THR A 37 -14.51 -14.30 -9.02
CA THR A 37 -13.77 -15.22 -9.86
C THR A 37 -12.30 -15.16 -9.45
N GLU A 38 -11.72 -16.30 -9.13
CA GLU A 38 -10.29 -16.48 -8.84
C GLU A 38 -9.39 -15.82 -9.91
N THR A 39 -9.87 -15.75 -11.14
CA THR A 39 -9.21 -15.07 -12.28
C THR A 39 -8.87 -13.59 -12.03
N ILE A 40 -9.70 -12.85 -11.28
CA ILE A 40 -9.42 -11.43 -10.97
C ILE A 40 -8.27 -11.30 -9.96
N LEU A 41 -8.10 -12.31 -9.10
CA LEU A 41 -7.01 -12.32 -8.11
C LEU A 41 -5.66 -12.61 -8.76
N GLU A 42 -5.61 -13.47 -9.79
CA GLU A 42 -4.37 -13.79 -10.52
C GLU A 42 -3.92 -12.63 -11.42
N GLU A 43 -4.81 -11.99 -12.16
CA GLU A 43 -4.49 -10.79 -12.96
C GLU A 43 -3.97 -9.64 -12.10
N ASN A 44 -4.61 -9.41 -10.92
CA ASN A 44 -4.15 -8.39 -9.98
C ASN A 44 -2.81 -8.71 -9.31
N GLN A 45 -2.45 -10.00 -9.15
CA GLN A 45 -1.15 -10.38 -8.57
C GLN A 45 0.01 -10.12 -9.51
N THR A 46 -0.15 -10.48 -10.78
CA THR A 46 0.91 -10.28 -11.79
C THR A 46 1.17 -8.79 -11.99
N ASP A 47 0.12 -7.99 -12.05
CA ASP A 47 0.23 -6.53 -12.18
C ASP A 47 0.92 -5.90 -10.95
N LYS A 48 0.54 -6.27 -9.73
CA LYS A 48 1.18 -5.76 -8.50
C LYS A 48 2.68 -6.11 -8.43
N THR A 49 3.06 -7.31 -8.83
CA THR A 49 4.46 -7.73 -8.85
C THR A 49 5.28 -6.92 -9.85
N GLU A 50 4.74 -6.67 -11.03
CA GLU A 50 5.38 -5.83 -12.04
C GLU A 50 5.50 -4.38 -11.56
N LEU A 51 4.46 -3.82 -10.95
CA LEU A 51 4.47 -2.49 -10.38
C LEU A 51 5.50 -2.34 -9.26
N LEU A 52 5.61 -3.32 -8.36
CA LEU A 52 6.63 -3.34 -7.32
C LEU A 52 8.05 -3.43 -7.91
N ASN A 53 8.26 -4.22 -8.95
CA ASN A 53 9.54 -4.28 -9.65
C ASN A 53 9.89 -2.95 -10.34
N ARG A 54 8.90 -2.26 -10.90
CA ARG A 54 9.08 -0.93 -11.48
C ARG A 54 9.45 0.08 -10.40
N LEU A 55 8.73 0.11 -9.28
CA LEU A 55 9.04 0.95 -8.13
C LEU A 55 10.45 0.70 -7.60
N LYS A 56 10.85 -0.57 -7.47
CA LYS A 56 12.22 -0.96 -7.07
C LYS A 56 13.27 -0.38 -8.00
N LYS A 57 13.04 -0.42 -9.32
CA LYS A 57 13.95 0.17 -10.31
C LYS A 57 14.01 1.69 -10.17
N GLN A 58 12.87 2.36 -9.96
CA GLN A 58 12.81 3.82 -9.76
C GLN A 58 13.60 4.25 -8.52
N ILE A 59 13.44 3.57 -7.39
CA ILE A 59 14.20 3.86 -6.17
C ILE A 59 15.70 3.60 -6.39
N ASN A 60 16.06 2.54 -7.11
CA ASN A 60 17.45 2.25 -7.44
C ASN A 60 18.07 3.24 -8.44
N SER A 61 17.28 3.94 -9.25
CA SER A 61 17.77 4.96 -10.17
C SER A 61 18.02 6.33 -9.53
N ILE A 62 17.71 6.49 -8.24
CA ILE A 62 17.94 7.76 -7.53
C ILE A 62 19.44 8.08 -7.54
N GLU A 63 19.78 9.23 -8.10
CA GLU A 63 21.13 9.79 -8.10
C GLU A 63 21.36 10.73 -6.91
N ASN A 64 22.64 10.98 -6.59
CA ASN A 64 23.04 11.88 -5.51
C ASN A 64 22.34 11.58 -4.17
N CYS A 65 22.35 10.30 -3.77
CA CYS A 65 21.71 9.83 -2.56
C CYS A 65 22.75 9.21 -1.61
N ASN A 66 23.05 9.95 -0.53
CA ASN A 66 24.00 9.50 0.48
C ASN A 66 23.56 8.20 1.16
N LEU A 67 22.25 8.00 1.36
CA LEU A 67 21.71 6.77 1.94
C LEU A 67 22.04 5.56 1.06
N LYS A 68 21.82 5.66 -0.24
CA LYS A 68 22.15 4.61 -1.20
C LYS A 68 23.63 4.28 -1.25
N ASN A 69 24.50 5.30 -1.18
CA ASN A 69 25.95 5.12 -1.24
C ASN A 69 26.50 4.41 0.03
N ASN A 70 25.80 4.53 1.16
CA ASN A 70 26.19 3.94 2.44
C ASN A 70 25.49 2.60 2.75
N SER A 71 24.49 2.22 1.96
CA SER A 71 23.72 0.99 2.11
C SER A 71 24.23 -0.09 1.18
N GLN A 72 24.20 -1.35 1.60
CA GLN A 72 24.57 -2.50 0.76
C GLN A 72 23.45 -2.87 -0.20
N ASN A 73 22.21 -2.81 0.30
CA ASN A 73 21.03 -3.26 -0.44
C ASN A 73 19.86 -2.29 -0.29
N LEU A 74 18.96 -2.37 -1.25
CA LEU A 74 17.65 -1.75 -1.17
C LEU A 74 16.68 -2.71 -0.44
N VAL A 75 16.04 -2.23 0.61
CA VAL A 75 14.97 -2.94 1.32
C VAL A 75 13.62 -2.37 0.89
N LEU A 76 12.96 -3.02 -0.08
CA LEU A 76 11.68 -2.53 -0.58
C LEU A 76 10.53 -2.89 0.37
N GLY A 77 10.32 -4.16 0.56
CA GLY A 77 9.25 -4.71 1.38
C GLY A 77 9.19 -6.23 1.25
N ASP A 78 8.43 -6.86 2.14
CA ASP A 78 8.26 -8.31 2.19
C ASP A 78 6.91 -8.69 2.80
N GLY A 79 6.36 -9.82 2.37
CA GLY A 79 5.11 -10.39 2.86
C GLY A 79 4.06 -10.54 1.76
N ASN A 80 2.80 -10.60 2.16
CA ASN A 80 1.69 -10.82 1.24
C ASN A 80 1.32 -9.53 0.49
N ILE A 81 1.59 -9.45 -0.81
CA ILE A 81 1.25 -8.29 -1.66
C ILE A 81 -0.24 -8.00 -1.76
N ASN A 82 -1.09 -8.95 -1.37
CA ASN A 82 -2.55 -8.79 -1.30
C ASN A 82 -3.06 -8.63 0.14
N SER A 83 -2.16 -8.33 1.06
CA SER A 83 -2.54 -8.14 2.47
C SER A 83 -3.47 -6.94 2.64
N SER A 84 -4.45 -7.11 3.53
CA SER A 84 -5.28 -6.02 4.02
C SER A 84 -4.55 -5.13 5.04
N ILE A 85 -3.39 -5.55 5.55
CA ILE A 85 -2.60 -4.85 6.56
C ILE A 85 -1.19 -4.60 6.02
N MET A 86 -0.79 -3.34 6.02
CA MET A 86 0.58 -2.92 5.71
C MET A 86 1.21 -2.26 6.93
N LEU A 87 2.39 -2.72 7.31
CA LEU A 87 3.16 -2.18 8.41
C LEU A 87 4.38 -1.44 7.85
N ILE A 88 4.59 -0.20 8.30
CA ILE A 88 5.63 0.68 7.81
C ILE A 88 6.49 1.14 8.98
N GLY A 89 7.77 0.75 8.98
CA GLY A 89 8.78 1.24 9.91
C GLY A 89 9.49 2.49 9.42
N GLU A 90 10.46 2.99 10.17
CA GLU A 90 11.20 4.21 9.84
C GLU A 90 12.25 3.97 8.75
N ALA A 91 13.21 3.08 9.01
CA ALA A 91 14.34 2.79 8.13
C ALA A 91 14.87 1.37 8.38
N PRO A 92 15.55 0.76 7.39
CA PRO A 92 16.27 -0.49 7.58
C PRO A 92 17.45 -0.33 8.55
N GLY A 93 17.71 -1.34 9.38
CA GLY A 93 18.93 -1.50 10.16
C GLY A 93 19.96 -2.37 9.43
N ILE A 94 21.00 -2.81 10.17
CA ILE A 94 22.11 -3.57 9.60
C ILE A 94 21.69 -4.96 9.10
N GLU A 95 20.79 -5.64 9.79
CA GLU A 95 20.34 -6.99 9.41
C GLU A 95 19.40 -6.94 8.19
N GLU A 96 18.56 -5.91 8.10
CA GLU A 96 17.70 -5.68 6.95
C GLU A 96 18.49 -5.28 5.72
N ASP A 97 19.52 -4.43 5.88
CA ASP A 97 20.40 -4.02 4.80
C ASP A 97 21.16 -5.22 4.21
N LYS A 98 21.66 -6.15 5.05
CA LYS A 98 22.32 -7.38 4.60
C LYS A 98 21.38 -8.35 3.90
N SER A 99 20.15 -8.53 4.45
CA SER A 99 19.20 -9.53 3.95
C SER A 99 18.27 -9.04 2.86
N SER A 100 18.19 -7.72 2.62
CA SER A 100 17.20 -7.06 1.76
C SER A 100 15.75 -7.30 2.18
N MET A 101 15.51 -7.67 3.43
CA MET A 101 14.19 -8.00 3.97
C MET A 101 13.86 -7.11 5.17
N PRO A 102 12.64 -6.56 5.26
CA PRO A 102 12.25 -5.73 6.40
C PRO A 102 12.01 -6.55 7.67
N PHE A 103 12.31 -5.93 8.80
CA PHE A 103 12.10 -6.48 10.15
C PHE A 103 12.78 -7.83 10.35
N LYS A 104 14.10 -7.84 10.22
CA LYS A 104 15.00 -8.97 10.54
C LYS A 104 15.65 -8.78 11.91
N GLY A 105 16.36 -9.80 12.36
CA GLY A 105 17.03 -9.79 13.65
C GLY A 105 16.08 -9.72 14.84
N GLU A 106 16.54 -9.19 15.95
CA GLU A 106 15.79 -9.13 17.21
C GLU A 106 14.49 -8.34 17.11
N ILE A 107 14.50 -7.22 16.36
CA ILE A 107 13.31 -6.38 16.13
C ILE A 107 12.25 -7.17 15.35
N GLY A 108 12.68 -7.94 14.37
CA GLY A 108 11.78 -8.81 13.59
C GLY A 108 11.18 -9.93 14.44
N GLU A 109 11.97 -10.52 15.33
CA GLU A 109 11.45 -11.54 16.26
C GLU A 109 10.44 -10.95 17.24
N LEU A 110 10.71 -9.76 17.77
CA LEU A 110 9.76 -9.06 18.64
C LEU A 110 8.45 -8.78 17.90
N LEU A 111 8.54 -8.23 16.68
CA LEU A 111 7.36 -7.99 15.84
C LEU A 111 6.56 -9.28 15.62
N ASN A 112 7.23 -10.39 15.31
CA ASN A 112 6.56 -11.67 15.11
C ASN A 112 5.81 -12.13 16.37
N LYS A 113 6.40 -11.97 17.56
CA LYS A 113 5.74 -12.29 18.85
C LYS A 113 4.53 -11.39 19.10
N MET A 114 4.63 -10.08 18.80
CA MET A 114 3.52 -9.14 18.93
C MET A 114 2.36 -9.49 18.00
N LEU A 115 2.65 -9.82 16.75
CA LEU A 115 1.64 -10.24 15.77
C LEU A 115 0.96 -11.54 16.19
N LEU A 116 1.73 -12.53 16.67
CA LEU A 116 1.18 -13.79 17.16
C LEU A 116 0.27 -13.60 18.37
N ALA A 117 0.56 -12.64 19.25
CA ALA A 117 -0.30 -12.32 20.39
C ALA A 117 -1.71 -11.86 20.02
N ILE A 118 -1.87 -11.33 18.81
CA ILE A 118 -3.16 -10.91 18.23
C ILE A 118 -3.64 -11.86 17.12
N ASN A 119 -3.11 -13.08 17.08
CA ASN A 119 -3.44 -14.11 16.08
C ASN A 119 -3.19 -13.73 14.61
N ILE A 120 -2.24 -12.83 14.34
CA ILE A 120 -1.81 -12.46 13.00
C ILE A 120 -0.46 -13.14 12.71
N LYS A 121 -0.33 -13.79 11.55
CA LYS A 121 0.95 -14.38 11.13
C LYS A 121 1.72 -13.36 10.29
N ARG A 122 3.06 -13.33 10.45
CA ARG A 122 3.95 -12.43 9.67
C ARG A 122 3.72 -12.54 8.14
N LYS A 123 3.43 -13.74 7.65
CA LYS A 123 3.16 -14.01 6.23
C LYS A 123 1.84 -13.43 5.71
N ASP A 124 0.91 -13.07 6.60
CA ASP A 124 -0.42 -12.56 6.24
C ASP A 124 -0.44 -11.03 6.13
N ILE A 125 0.65 -10.36 6.53
CA ILE A 125 0.82 -8.90 6.41
C ILE A 125 1.91 -8.56 5.40
N TYR A 126 1.91 -7.31 4.94
CA TYR A 126 2.98 -6.73 4.15
C TYR A 126 3.76 -5.72 4.98
N CYS A 127 5.09 -5.77 4.93
CA CYS A 127 5.95 -4.87 5.70
C CYS A 127 6.90 -4.10 4.79
N SER A 128 7.13 -2.83 5.12
CA SER A 128 8.06 -1.94 4.44
C SER A 128 8.61 -0.87 5.40
N TYR A 129 9.36 0.08 4.86
CA TYR A 129 9.92 1.22 5.58
C TYR A 129 9.58 2.54 4.91
N ALA A 130 9.65 3.64 5.68
CA ALA A 130 9.48 5.00 5.17
C ALA A 130 10.60 5.39 4.19
N ILE A 131 11.81 4.90 4.43
CA ILE A 131 12.95 4.99 3.52
C ILE A 131 13.50 3.58 3.25
N ASN A 132 14.04 3.37 2.05
CA ASN A 132 14.40 2.03 1.56
C ASN A 132 15.88 1.68 1.68
N PHE A 133 16.71 2.62 2.13
CA PHE A 133 18.15 2.44 2.34
C PHE A 133 18.49 2.72 3.78
N ARG A 134 19.46 1.98 4.31
CA ARG A 134 19.94 2.12 5.69
C ARG A 134 20.65 3.46 5.87
N PRO A 135 20.27 4.29 6.88
CA PRO A 135 21.03 5.48 7.23
C PRO A 135 22.41 5.12 7.81
N PRO A 136 23.44 5.94 7.58
CA PRO A 136 24.75 5.73 8.21
C PRO A 136 24.63 5.64 9.72
N GLU A 137 25.36 4.69 10.34
CA GLU A 137 25.41 4.50 11.80
C GLU A 137 24.04 4.27 12.45
N ASP A 138 23.07 3.75 11.69
CA ASP A 138 21.68 3.51 12.13
C ASP A 138 20.98 4.75 12.71
N ARG A 139 21.44 5.96 12.30
CA ARG A 139 20.81 7.20 12.73
C ARG A 139 19.36 7.31 12.25
N LYS A 140 18.60 8.12 12.95
CA LYS A 140 17.26 8.48 12.48
C LYS A 140 17.33 9.19 11.11
N PRO A 141 16.41 8.90 10.18
CA PRO A 141 16.27 9.65 8.93
C PRO A 141 16.02 11.14 9.18
N THR A 142 16.59 11.99 8.36
CA THR A 142 16.28 13.43 8.38
C THR A 142 14.95 13.70 7.66
N SER A 143 14.27 14.80 8.01
CA SER A 143 13.02 15.20 7.34
C SER A 143 13.18 15.41 5.84
N LEU A 144 14.37 15.83 5.37
CA LEU A 144 14.65 15.94 3.93
C LEU A 144 14.71 14.56 3.26
N GLU A 145 15.32 13.59 3.90
CA GLU A 145 15.35 12.20 3.42
C GLU A 145 13.94 11.61 3.41
N VAL A 146 13.20 11.75 4.51
CA VAL A 146 11.80 11.30 4.61
C VAL A 146 10.95 11.92 3.50
N LYS A 147 11.03 13.23 3.30
CA LYS A 147 10.30 13.94 2.24
C LYS A 147 10.67 13.43 0.85
N ARG A 148 11.96 13.15 0.60
CA ARG A 148 12.42 12.62 -0.69
C ARG A 148 11.83 11.23 -0.99
N TYR A 149 11.73 10.37 0.03
CA TYR A 149 11.21 9.01 -0.13
C TYR A 149 9.68 8.90 -0.02
N SER A 150 9.01 9.91 0.54
CA SER A 150 7.55 9.90 0.74
C SER A 150 6.75 9.65 -0.54
N VAL A 151 7.25 10.10 -1.70
CA VAL A 151 6.60 9.89 -3.00
C VAL A 151 6.57 8.40 -3.34
N PHE A 152 7.71 7.70 -3.18
CA PHE A 152 7.82 6.27 -3.43
C PHE A 152 7.03 5.45 -2.42
N LEU A 153 7.00 5.88 -1.15
CA LEU A 153 6.18 5.23 -0.13
C LEU A 153 4.68 5.33 -0.46
N LYS A 154 4.20 6.49 -0.90
CA LYS A 154 2.81 6.67 -1.30
C LYS A 154 2.45 5.81 -2.51
N GLU A 155 3.33 5.71 -3.51
CA GLU A 155 3.17 4.80 -4.64
C GLU A 155 3.15 3.33 -4.16
N HIS A 156 4.05 2.96 -3.25
CA HIS A 156 4.10 1.61 -2.66
C HIS A 156 2.80 1.25 -1.95
N ILE A 157 2.27 2.13 -1.10
CA ILE A 157 0.97 1.96 -0.43
C ILE A 157 -0.15 1.80 -1.46
N SER A 158 -0.15 2.60 -2.52
CA SER A 158 -1.14 2.52 -3.60
C SER A 158 -1.10 1.17 -4.33
N ILE A 159 0.09 0.62 -4.59
CA ILE A 159 0.26 -0.69 -5.24
C ILE A 159 -0.27 -1.82 -4.33
N ILE A 160 0.11 -1.83 -3.06
CA ILE A 160 -0.35 -2.84 -2.10
C ILE A 160 -1.86 -2.70 -1.84
N ASN A 161 -2.35 -1.46 -1.78
CA ASN A 161 -3.75 -1.10 -1.54
C ASN A 161 -4.31 -1.76 -0.27
N PRO A 162 -3.67 -1.59 0.89
CA PRO A 162 -4.13 -2.19 2.14
C PRO A 162 -5.36 -1.48 2.68
N LYS A 163 -6.16 -2.17 3.50
CA LYS A 163 -7.28 -1.56 4.24
C LYS A 163 -6.81 -0.83 5.50
N ILE A 164 -5.69 -1.28 6.07
CA ILE A 164 -5.11 -0.76 7.32
C ILE A 164 -3.63 -0.54 7.10
N VAL A 165 -3.13 0.66 7.42
CA VAL A 165 -1.71 0.99 7.46
C VAL A 165 -1.32 1.25 8.91
N ILE A 166 -0.31 0.54 9.40
CA ILE A 166 0.26 0.71 10.74
C ILE A 166 1.60 1.41 10.58
N LEU A 167 1.73 2.60 11.15
CA LEU A 167 2.94 3.41 11.11
C LEU A 167 3.72 3.22 12.41
N MET A 168 4.95 2.78 12.31
CA MET A 168 5.84 2.55 13.46
C MET A 168 6.96 3.58 13.45
N GLY A 169 6.82 4.58 14.31
CA GLY A 169 7.78 5.67 14.49
C GLY A 169 7.40 6.96 13.78
N SER A 170 8.07 8.04 14.18
CA SER A 170 7.74 9.40 13.73
C SER A 170 8.10 9.65 12.27
N SER A 171 9.20 9.05 11.78
CA SER A 171 9.59 9.18 10.37
C SER A 171 8.60 8.49 9.44
N ALA A 172 8.02 7.36 9.85
CA ALA A 172 6.96 6.70 9.11
C ALA A 172 5.68 7.54 9.06
N MET A 173 5.33 8.19 10.19
CA MET A 173 4.20 9.11 10.26
C MET A 173 4.41 10.33 9.37
N GLU A 174 5.58 11.00 9.48
CA GLU A 174 5.96 12.16 8.65
C GLU A 174 5.91 11.81 7.15
N ALA A 175 6.41 10.64 6.74
CA ALA A 175 6.42 10.22 5.34
C ALA A 175 5.03 10.08 4.73
N VAL A 176 4.04 9.63 5.51
CA VAL A 176 2.67 9.40 5.03
C VAL A 176 1.82 10.65 5.15
N THR A 177 1.87 11.34 6.30
CA THR A 177 0.99 12.48 6.63
C THR A 177 1.57 13.81 6.18
N GLY A 178 2.89 13.95 6.11
CA GLY A 178 3.59 15.21 5.82
C GLY A 178 3.70 16.14 7.03
N ILE A 179 3.39 15.65 8.25
CA ILE A 179 3.39 16.40 9.52
C ILE A 179 4.55 15.95 10.38
#